data_74d302b8ba6fb88a566de13748cc0e0e
#
_entry.id   74d302b8ba6fb88a566de13748cc0e0e
#
_cell.length_a   1.000
_cell.length_b   1.000
_cell.length_c   1.000
_cell.angle_alpha   90.00
_cell.angle_beta   90.00
_cell.angle_gamma   90.00
#
_symmetry.space_group_name_H-M   'P 1'
#
loop_
_entity.id
_entity.type
_entity.pdbx_description
1 polymer ?
#
loop_
_entity_poly.entity_id
_entity_poly.type
_entity_poly.pdbx_seq_one_letter_code
_entity_poly.pdbx_strand_id
1 'polypeptide(L)'
;MKIAVVDDELYWRMKVQELLEEYSWNIDVEIDLFPNGESFYNKTDYDIVFMDIELEKMDGFETIYRYKENNRDFILIFLTTHMEMSRRGYLVNAFRYIDKCNIKDELKEALDTIVVLEQKNYVFKFHVVNMGEVHMKLKDILFIETEKRNVIIHTKEQCFVSSRKIEELEIELKEFGFFRCHKSYLVNLINVLRFDRLNVYFKNGEKALVSTRKYVELKECYLEQKYKMANS
;
A
#
# COMPACT_ATOMS: atom_id res chain seq x y z
N MET A 1 0.63 10.75 -4.24
CA MET A 1 1.11 9.65 -5.11
C MET A 1 0.80 9.99 -6.55
N LYS A 2 1.77 9.86 -7.46
CA LYS A 2 1.58 10.15 -8.89
C LYS A 2 1.53 8.89 -9.72
N ILE A 3 0.53 8.76 -10.57
CA ILE A 3 0.30 7.60 -11.42
C ILE A 3 0.34 8.04 -12.89
N ALA A 4 1.11 7.34 -13.71
CA ALA A 4 1.08 7.48 -15.15
C ALA A 4 0.32 6.33 -15.79
N VAL A 5 -0.49 6.63 -16.80
CA VAL A 5 -1.16 5.65 -17.67
C VAL A 5 -0.74 5.92 -19.10
N VAL A 6 -0.02 4.99 -19.71
CA VAL A 6 0.55 5.10 -21.05
C VAL A 6 -0.06 4.02 -21.94
N ASP A 7 -0.83 4.42 -22.92
CA ASP A 7 -1.53 3.53 -23.86
C ASP A 7 -1.87 4.36 -25.12
N ASP A 8 -1.75 3.86 -26.33
CA ASP A 8 -2.05 4.62 -27.54
C ASP A 8 -3.56 4.63 -27.84
N GLU A 9 -4.32 3.69 -27.30
CA GLU A 9 -5.76 3.66 -27.40
C GLU A 9 -6.42 4.53 -26.32
N LEU A 10 -7.18 5.56 -26.75
CA LEU A 10 -7.92 6.44 -25.82
C LEU A 10 -8.88 5.65 -24.91
N TYR A 11 -9.50 4.60 -25.45
CA TYR A 11 -10.42 3.77 -24.69
C TYR A 11 -9.76 3.17 -23.44
N TRP A 12 -8.58 2.59 -23.58
CA TRP A 12 -7.88 1.96 -22.46
C TRP A 12 -7.35 2.98 -21.45
N ARG A 13 -6.82 4.13 -21.93
CA ARG A 13 -6.43 5.22 -21.01
C ARG A 13 -7.57 5.67 -20.12
N MET A 14 -8.75 5.92 -20.72
CA MET A 14 -9.93 6.36 -19.97
C MET A 14 -10.46 5.26 -19.06
N LYS A 15 -10.43 3.99 -19.50
CA LYS A 15 -10.90 2.85 -18.70
C LYS A 15 -10.02 2.62 -17.48
N VAL A 16 -8.72 2.71 -17.61
CA VAL A 16 -7.78 2.60 -16.48
C VAL A 16 -7.96 3.78 -15.54
N GLN A 17 -8.08 5.00 -16.04
CA GLN A 17 -8.35 6.18 -15.22
C GLN A 17 -9.64 6.00 -14.40
N GLU A 18 -10.75 5.59 -15.02
CA GLU A 18 -12.02 5.33 -14.34
C GLU A 18 -11.83 4.34 -13.17
N LEU A 19 -11.16 3.22 -13.42
CA LEU A 19 -10.92 2.20 -12.39
C LEU A 19 -10.00 2.68 -11.28
N LEU A 20 -9.01 3.52 -11.59
CA LEU A 20 -8.14 4.15 -10.60
C LEU A 20 -8.89 5.18 -9.75
N GLU A 21 -9.79 5.97 -10.34
CA GLU A 21 -10.63 6.96 -9.64
C GLU A 21 -11.71 6.28 -8.76
N GLU A 22 -12.24 5.13 -9.20
CA GLU A 22 -13.18 4.32 -8.41
C GLU A 22 -12.51 3.61 -7.21
N TYR A 23 -11.19 3.43 -7.26
CA TYR A 23 -10.47 2.75 -6.19
C TYR A 23 -10.39 3.63 -4.94
N SER A 24 -10.66 3.03 -3.76
CA SER A 24 -10.62 3.74 -2.48
C SER A 24 -9.18 3.96 -2.01
N TRP A 25 -8.57 5.04 -2.49
CA TRP A 25 -7.25 5.46 -2.05
C TRP A 25 -7.29 6.10 -0.67
N ASN A 26 -6.27 5.81 0.15
CA ASN A 26 -6.11 6.39 1.48
C ASN A 26 -5.20 7.63 1.46
N ILE A 27 -4.80 8.08 0.28
CA ILE A 27 -3.91 9.21 0.03
C ILE A 27 -4.36 9.94 -1.23
N ASP A 28 -3.97 11.20 -1.38
CA ASP A 28 -4.20 11.94 -2.61
C ASP A 28 -3.45 11.32 -3.78
N VAL A 29 -4.15 11.11 -4.88
CA VAL A 29 -3.62 10.50 -6.11
C VAL A 29 -3.81 11.47 -7.28
N GLU A 30 -2.72 11.70 -8.03
CA GLU A 30 -2.69 12.45 -9.28
C GLU A 30 -2.48 11.47 -10.43
N ILE A 31 -3.32 11.51 -11.46
CA ILE A 31 -3.28 10.58 -12.60
C ILE A 31 -3.02 11.35 -13.87
N ASP A 32 -1.93 11.02 -14.55
CA ASP A 32 -1.56 11.59 -15.83
C ASP A 32 -1.69 10.56 -16.96
N LEU A 33 -2.28 10.97 -18.09
CA LEU A 33 -2.53 10.11 -19.24
C LEU A 33 -1.58 10.46 -20.39
N PHE A 34 -0.94 9.44 -20.98
CA PHE A 34 -0.01 9.59 -22.08
C PHE A 34 -0.42 8.74 -23.28
N PRO A 35 -0.57 9.34 -24.48
CA PRO A 35 -0.98 8.63 -25.68
C PRO A 35 0.15 7.83 -26.37
N ASN A 36 1.37 7.94 -25.91
CA ASN A 36 2.53 7.25 -26.49
C ASN A 36 3.75 7.33 -25.55
N GLY A 37 4.75 6.49 -25.81
CA GLY A 37 5.99 6.46 -25.05
C GLY A 37 6.80 7.74 -25.14
N GLU A 38 6.79 8.43 -26.29
CA GLU A 38 7.56 9.67 -26.51
C GLU A 38 7.11 10.81 -25.59
N SER A 39 5.80 10.92 -25.31
CA SER A 39 5.24 11.92 -24.39
C SER A 39 5.52 11.61 -22.93
N PHE A 40 5.83 10.34 -22.60
CA PHE A 40 6.01 9.84 -21.24
C PHE A 40 7.47 9.75 -20.81
N TYR A 41 8.39 9.12 -21.59
CA TYR A 41 9.71 8.69 -21.09
C TYR A 41 10.60 9.84 -20.56
N ASN A 42 10.35 11.08 -20.99
CA ASN A 42 11.06 12.27 -20.48
C ASN A 42 10.43 12.90 -19.23
N LYS A 43 9.38 12.30 -18.69
CA LYS A 43 8.76 12.74 -17.43
C LYS A 43 9.51 12.18 -16.23
N THR A 44 9.23 12.73 -15.05
CA THR A 44 9.85 12.30 -13.79
C THR A 44 8.80 12.14 -12.69
N ASP A 45 9.21 11.45 -11.62
CA ASP A 45 8.50 11.45 -10.34
C ASP A 45 7.13 10.76 -10.33
N TYR A 46 6.95 9.69 -11.15
CA TYR A 46 5.81 8.80 -11.01
C TYR A 46 6.12 7.65 -10.03
N ASP A 47 5.19 7.40 -9.12
CA ASP A 47 5.26 6.31 -8.15
C ASP A 47 4.79 4.99 -8.77
N ILE A 48 3.76 5.06 -9.65
CA ILE A 48 3.20 3.90 -10.36
C ILE A 48 3.09 4.24 -11.84
N VAL A 49 3.48 3.31 -12.69
CA VAL A 49 3.36 3.43 -14.16
C VAL A 49 2.59 2.23 -14.69
N PHE A 50 1.41 2.49 -15.25
CA PHE A 50 0.66 1.57 -16.09
C PHE A 50 1.08 1.77 -17.53
N MET A 51 1.63 0.74 -18.16
CA MET A 51 2.23 0.80 -19.48
C MET A 51 1.65 -0.24 -20.41
N ASP A 52 1.09 0.18 -21.53
CA ASP A 52 0.79 -0.77 -22.60
C ASP A 52 2.08 -1.31 -23.22
N ILE A 53 2.08 -2.58 -23.55
CA ILE A 53 3.22 -3.21 -24.26
C ILE A 53 3.24 -2.79 -25.73
N GLU A 54 2.07 -2.72 -26.36
CA GLU A 54 1.93 -2.49 -27.80
C GLU A 54 1.60 -1.02 -28.07
N LEU A 55 2.63 -0.18 -28.18
CA LEU A 55 2.50 1.22 -28.59
C LEU A 55 2.94 1.41 -30.05
N GLU A 56 2.29 2.32 -30.78
CA GLU A 56 2.47 2.46 -32.24
C GLU A 56 3.92 2.66 -32.73
N LYS A 57 4.76 3.44 -32.02
CA LYS A 57 6.09 3.84 -32.51
C LYS A 57 7.24 3.22 -31.73
N MET A 58 7.04 3.04 -30.46
CA MET A 58 8.03 2.54 -29.53
C MET A 58 7.32 1.61 -28.57
N ASP A 59 7.74 0.35 -28.48
CA ASP A 59 7.08 -0.60 -27.57
C ASP A 59 7.21 -0.17 -26.10
N GLY A 60 6.31 -0.68 -25.26
CA GLY A 60 6.28 -0.34 -23.83
C GLY A 60 7.59 -0.72 -23.11
N PHE A 61 8.28 -1.78 -23.52
CA PHE A 61 9.55 -2.17 -22.92
C PHE A 61 10.66 -1.18 -23.23
N GLU A 62 10.76 -0.71 -24.47
CA GLU A 62 11.74 0.31 -24.86
C GLU A 62 11.44 1.63 -24.16
N THR A 63 10.16 2.00 -24.08
CA THR A 63 9.71 3.20 -23.36
C THR A 63 10.16 3.15 -21.90
N ILE A 64 9.94 2.05 -21.21
CA ILE A 64 10.33 1.86 -19.81
C ILE A 64 11.84 1.81 -19.65
N TYR A 65 12.56 1.22 -20.59
CA TYR A 65 14.03 1.21 -20.55
C TYR A 65 14.58 2.64 -20.54
N ARG A 66 14.10 3.52 -21.42
CA ARG A 66 14.49 4.94 -21.47
C ARG A 66 14.04 5.70 -20.22
N TYR A 67 12.82 5.45 -19.74
CA TYR A 67 12.32 6.09 -18.53
C TYR A 67 13.20 5.76 -17.31
N LYS A 68 13.68 4.55 -17.19
CA LYS A 68 14.57 4.08 -16.09
C LYS A 68 15.95 4.75 -16.07
N GLU A 69 16.42 5.30 -17.14
CA GLU A 69 17.71 6.03 -17.16
C GLU A 69 17.71 7.21 -16.19
N ASN A 70 16.54 7.84 -16.00
CA ASN A 70 16.37 9.02 -15.15
C ASN A 70 15.52 8.76 -13.88
N ASN A 71 14.84 7.62 -13.81
CA ASN A 71 13.90 7.28 -12.73
C ASN A 71 14.15 5.87 -12.21
N ARG A 72 14.40 5.70 -10.92
CA ARG A 72 14.82 4.40 -10.36
C ARG A 72 13.77 3.67 -9.54
N ASP A 73 12.99 4.41 -8.78
CA ASP A 73 12.08 3.84 -7.78
C ASP A 73 10.61 4.11 -8.17
N PHE A 74 10.03 3.21 -8.96
CA PHE A 74 8.61 3.22 -9.29
C PHE A 74 8.08 1.80 -9.47
N ILE A 75 6.79 1.64 -9.31
CA ILE A 75 6.08 0.38 -9.53
C ILE A 75 5.62 0.33 -10.98
N LEU A 76 6.10 -0.67 -11.74
CA LEU A 76 5.73 -0.88 -13.12
C LEU A 76 4.69 -1.98 -13.27
N ILE A 77 3.57 -1.65 -13.92
CA ILE A 77 2.53 -2.60 -14.29
C ILE A 77 2.32 -2.53 -15.80
N PHE A 78 2.49 -3.65 -16.47
CA PHE A 78 2.14 -3.74 -17.87
C PHE A 78 0.66 -4.09 -18.04
N LEU A 79 0.03 -3.42 -19.01
CA LEU A 79 -1.30 -3.74 -19.51
C LEU A 79 -1.14 -4.38 -20.88
N THR A 80 -1.80 -5.49 -21.16
CA THR A 80 -1.66 -6.15 -22.47
C THR A 80 -2.86 -7.03 -22.81
N THR A 81 -3.13 -7.20 -24.09
CA THR A 81 -4.01 -8.24 -24.62
C THR A 81 -3.25 -9.52 -24.95
N HIS A 82 -1.89 -9.52 -24.86
CA HIS A 82 -0.99 -10.59 -25.25
C HIS A 82 -0.10 -11.04 -24.08
N MET A 83 -0.66 -11.85 -23.18
CA MET A 83 0.02 -12.33 -21.97
C MET A 83 1.30 -13.16 -22.23
N GLU A 84 1.46 -13.73 -23.44
CA GLU A 84 2.69 -14.44 -23.84
C GLU A 84 3.93 -13.53 -23.86
N MET A 85 3.75 -12.22 -24.01
CA MET A 85 4.86 -11.24 -23.97
C MET A 85 5.41 -10.98 -22.55
N SER A 86 4.73 -11.45 -21.52
CA SER A 86 5.14 -11.27 -20.11
C SER A 86 6.55 -11.78 -19.80
N ARG A 87 7.06 -12.76 -20.58
CA ARG A 87 8.43 -13.29 -20.40
C ARG A 87 9.53 -12.25 -20.60
N ARG A 88 9.30 -11.18 -21.36
CA ARG A 88 10.27 -10.07 -21.56
C ARG A 88 10.37 -9.15 -20.34
N GLY A 89 9.40 -9.18 -19.44
CA GLY A 89 9.33 -8.30 -18.29
C GLY A 89 10.39 -8.51 -17.22
N TYR A 90 11.03 -9.66 -17.17
CA TYR A 90 12.17 -9.87 -16.28
C TYR A 90 13.31 -8.87 -16.51
N LEU A 91 13.43 -8.33 -17.73
CA LEU A 91 14.46 -7.35 -18.07
C LEU A 91 14.21 -5.97 -17.45
N VAL A 92 12.97 -5.67 -17.12
CA VAL A 92 12.56 -4.35 -16.61
C VAL A 92 11.97 -4.39 -15.20
N ASN A 93 12.05 -5.52 -14.49
CA ASN A 93 11.51 -5.68 -13.13
C ASN A 93 10.06 -5.18 -13.00
N ALA A 94 9.18 -5.65 -13.90
CA ALA A 94 7.76 -5.36 -13.80
C ALA A 94 7.18 -5.97 -12.52
N PHE A 95 6.37 -5.19 -11.81
CA PHE A 95 5.66 -5.65 -10.63
C PHE A 95 4.58 -6.68 -11.00
N ARG A 96 3.81 -6.39 -12.05
CA ARG A 96 2.73 -7.26 -12.51
C ARG A 96 2.43 -7.03 -14.00
N TYR A 97 1.81 -8.04 -14.61
CA TYR A 97 1.15 -7.98 -15.92
C TYR A 97 -0.34 -8.12 -15.69
N ILE A 98 -1.13 -7.28 -16.35
CA ILE A 98 -2.59 -7.28 -16.27
C ILE A 98 -3.15 -7.53 -17.67
N ASP A 99 -4.01 -8.54 -17.79
CA ASP A 99 -4.76 -8.79 -19.01
C ASP A 99 -5.85 -7.73 -19.18
N LYS A 100 -5.81 -6.98 -20.28
CA LYS A 100 -6.83 -5.99 -20.62
C LYS A 100 -8.23 -6.61 -20.71
N CYS A 101 -8.34 -7.91 -21.03
CA CYS A 101 -9.62 -8.62 -21.06
C CYS A 101 -10.23 -8.81 -19.66
N ASN A 102 -9.41 -8.81 -18.60
CA ASN A 102 -9.85 -8.98 -17.20
C ASN A 102 -9.42 -7.82 -16.31
N ILE A 103 -9.27 -6.64 -16.92
CA ILE A 103 -8.61 -5.48 -16.30
C ILE A 103 -9.20 -5.05 -14.96
N LYS A 104 -10.53 -5.15 -14.79
CA LYS A 104 -11.21 -4.67 -13.57
C LYS A 104 -10.75 -5.43 -12.33
N ASP A 105 -10.74 -6.75 -12.41
CA ASP A 105 -10.41 -7.60 -11.26
C ASP A 105 -8.90 -7.63 -11.01
N GLU A 106 -8.09 -7.77 -12.07
CA GLU A 106 -6.65 -7.83 -11.95
C GLU A 106 -6.01 -6.50 -11.53
N LEU A 107 -6.54 -5.35 -12.00
CA LEU A 107 -6.08 -4.04 -11.57
C LEU A 107 -6.40 -3.81 -10.10
N LYS A 108 -7.61 -4.16 -9.66
CA LYS A 108 -7.98 -4.07 -8.24
C LYS A 108 -7.04 -4.90 -7.37
N GLU A 109 -6.76 -6.13 -7.76
CA GLU A 109 -5.85 -7.02 -7.04
C GLU A 109 -4.42 -6.47 -6.98
N ALA A 110 -3.92 -5.88 -8.09
CA ALA A 110 -2.63 -5.22 -8.12
C ALA A 110 -2.57 -4.02 -7.17
N LEU A 111 -3.60 -3.17 -7.17
CA LEU A 111 -3.69 -2.01 -6.29
C LEU A 111 -3.78 -2.41 -4.81
N ASP A 112 -4.58 -3.42 -4.48
CA ASP A 112 -4.66 -3.97 -3.11
C ASP A 112 -3.28 -4.42 -2.62
N THR A 113 -2.50 -5.06 -3.50
CA THR A 113 -1.11 -5.47 -3.22
C THR A 113 -0.19 -4.26 -2.99
N ILE A 114 -0.24 -3.26 -3.87
CA ILE A 114 0.59 -2.04 -3.79
C ILE A 114 0.31 -1.29 -2.49
N VAL A 115 -0.97 -1.09 -2.16
CA VAL A 115 -1.37 -0.40 -0.92
C VAL A 115 -0.79 -1.10 0.31
N VAL A 116 -0.80 -2.44 0.35
CA VAL A 116 -0.19 -3.19 1.46
C VAL A 116 1.33 -3.01 1.52
N LEU A 117 2.02 -3.00 0.37
CA LEU A 117 3.47 -2.77 0.31
C LEU A 117 3.84 -1.36 0.75
N GLU A 118 3.11 -0.35 0.29
CA GLU A 118 3.28 1.04 0.70
C GLU A 118 3.00 1.23 2.19
N GLN A 119 1.92 0.65 2.72
CA GLN A 119 1.62 0.66 4.15
C GLN A 119 2.76 0.09 4.99
N LYS A 120 3.37 -1.02 4.54
CA LYS A 120 4.51 -1.63 5.24
C LYS A 120 5.72 -0.70 5.33
N ASN A 121 5.95 0.12 4.32
CA ASN A 121 7.12 1.01 4.23
C ASN A 121 6.83 2.44 4.69
N TYR A 122 5.56 2.77 4.91
CA TYR A 122 5.16 4.12 5.32
C TYR A 122 5.84 4.52 6.63
N VAL A 123 6.44 5.71 6.61
CA VAL A 123 7.11 6.30 7.76
C VAL A 123 6.17 7.32 8.41
N PHE A 124 5.71 7.01 9.60
CA PHE A 124 4.82 7.89 10.36
C PHE A 124 5.60 8.69 11.39
N LYS A 125 5.19 9.96 11.60
CA LYS A 125 5.81 10.86 12.56
C LYS A 125 5.09 10.82 13.90
N PHE A 126 5.81 10.42 14.93
CA PHE A 126 5.31 10.42 16.30
C PHE A 126 6.06 11.50 17.12
N HIS A 127 5.31 12.21 17.95
CA HIS A 127 5.92 13.06 18.97
C HIS A 127 6.19 12.21 20.22
N VAL A 128 7.47 11.91 20.45
CA VAL A 128 7.94 11.05 21.55
C VAL A 128 8.45 11.90 22.70
N VAL A 129 8.02 11.59 23.92
CA VAL A 129 8.38 12.32 25.14
C VAL A 129 9.92 12.25 25.32
N ASN A 130 10.53 13.38 25.58
CA ASN A 130 12.00 13.57 25.74
C ASN A 130 12.85 13.31 24.49
N MET A 131 12.26 13.00 23.33
CA MET A 131 12.99 12.75 22.08
C MET A 131 12.54 13.68 20.95
N GLY A 132 11.37 14.33 21.08
CA GLY A 132 10.79 15.16 20.03
C GLY A 132 10.13 14.33 18.92
N GLU A 133 10.26 14.77 17.67
CA GLU A 133 9.70 14.09 16.52
C GLU A 133 10.56 12.89 16.12
N VAL A 134 9.94 11.70 16.10
CA VAL A 134 10.60 10.44 15.74
C VAL A 134 9.84 9.82 14.56
N HIS A 135 10.58 9.43 13.53
CA HIS A 135 10.07 8.79 12.34
C HIS A 135 10.13 7.27 12.49
N MET A 136 8.98 6.59 12.43
CA MET A 136 8.88 5.14 12.58
C MET A 136 8.20 4.51 11.36
N LYS A 137 8.77 3.44 10.83
CA LYS A 137 8.10 2.63 9.80
C LYS A 137 6.93 1.91 10.44
N LEU A 138 5.73 2.04 9.87
CA LEU A 138 4.52 1.44 10.43
C LEU A 138 4.63 -0.09 10.58
N LYS A 139 5.35 -0.77 9.68
CA LYS A 139 5.62 -2.22 9.76
C LYS A 139 6.37 -2.66 11.03
N ASP A 140 7.05 -1.73 11.71
CA ASP A 140 7.81 -2.05 12.91
C ASP A 140 6.98 -1.85 14.19
N ILE A 141 5.84 -1.17 14.10
CA ILE A 141 4.92 -0.97 15.22
C ILE A 141 4.02 -2.20 15.36
N LEU A 142 4.00 -2.79 16.54
CA LEU A 142 3.16 -3.94 16.89
C LEU A 142 1.76 -3.47 17.30
N PHE A 143 1.73 -2.62 18.32
CA PHE A 143 0.50 -2.02 18.84
C PHE A 143 0.81 -0.74 19.62
N ILE A 144 -0.22 0.00 19.92
CA ILE A 144 -0.19 1.21 20.75
C ILE A 144 -1.15 0.97 21.90
N GLU A 145 -0.70 1.24 23.16
CA GLU A 145 -1.56 1.16 24.33
C GLU A 145 -1.63 2.46 25.09
N THR A 146 -2.77 2.70 25.75
CA THR A 146 -2.93 3.84 26.63
C THR A 146 -2.35 3.53 28.00
N GLU A 147 -1.42 4.36 28.48
CA GLU A 147 -0.92 4.36 29.83
C GLU A 147 -1.11 5.72 30.49
N LYS A 148 -2.04 5.80 31.43
CA LYS A 148 -2.41 7.07 32.13
C LYS A 148 -2.84 8.16 31.13
N ARG A 149 -1.99 9.21 30.96
CA ARG A 149 -2.23 10.35 30.05
C ARG A 149 -1.48 10.23 28.73
N ASN A 150 -0.65 9.23 28.59
CA ASN A 150 0.22 8.99 27.43
C ASN A 150 -0.23 7.72 26.68
N VAL A 151 0.38 7.50 25.54
CA VAL A 151 0.36 6.21 24.88
C VAL A 151 1.77 5.63 24.82
N ILE A 152 1.86 4.31 24.89
CA ILE A 152 3.10 3.56 24.64
C ILE A 152 2.98 2.94 23.26
N ILE A 153 3.96 3.22 22.40
CA ILE A 153 4.11 2.66 21.06
C ILE A 153 5.07 1.48 21.20
N HIS A 154 4.54 0.27 21.05
CA HIS A 154 5.33 -0.97 21.08
C HIS A 154 5.82 -1.28 19.68
N THR A 155 7.14 -1.33 19.51
CA THR A 155 7.78 -1.75 18.25
C THR A 155 8.41 -3.12 18.40
N LYS A 156 8.97 -3.65 17.31
CA LYS A 156 9.70 -4.93 17.35
C LYS A 156 10.94 -4.91 18.23
N GLU A 157 11.52 -3.73 18.46
CA GLU A 157 12.82 -3.57 19.15
C GLU A 157 12.66 -2.93 20.53
N GLN A 158 11.81 -1.91 20.67
CA GLN A 158 11.68 -1.12 21.89
C GLN A 158 10.33 -0.42 21.98
N CYS A 159 10.07 0.24 23.11
CA CYS A 159 8.86 1.01 23.33
C CYS A 159 9.17 2.52 23.36
N PHE A 160 8.21 3.32 22.88
CA PHE A 160 8.28 4.76 22.90
C PHE A 160 7.06 5.35 23.59
N VAL A 161 7.25 6.41 24.39
CA VAL A 161 6.16 7.10 25.07
C VAL A 161 5.79 8.34 24.27
N SER A 162 4.51 8.48 23.90
CA SER A 162 4.00 9.66 23.20
C SER A 162 2.87 10.32 23.99
N SER A 163 2.85 11.65 23.99
CA SER A 163 1.79 12.45 24.62
C SER A 163 0.50 12.56 23.79
N ARG A 164 0.49 11.94 22.60
CA ARG A 164 -0.70 11.92 21.73
C ARG A 164 -1.81 11.06 22.33
N LYS A 165 -3.05 11.37 21.96
CA LYS A 165 -4.20 10.54 22.37
C LYS A 165 -4.37 9.37 21.40
N ILE A 166 -4.78 8.22 21.95
CA ILE A 166 -5.00 7.02 21.14
C ILE A 166 -6.15 7.18 20.16
N GLU A 167 -7.14 8.05 20.46
CA GLU A 167 -8.25 8.40 19.57
C GLU A 167 -7.77 9.12 18.29
N GLU A 168 -6.78 10.01 18.42
CA GLU A 168 -6.18 10.72 17.29
C GLU A 168 -5.39 9.74 16.41
N LEU A 169 -4.60 8.87 17.05
CA LEU A 169 -3.82 7.84 16.36
C LEU A 169 -4.72 6.78 15.69
N GLU A 170 -5.88 6.46 16.29
CA GLU A 170 -6.86 5.56 15.67
C GLU A 170 -7.36 6.11 14.33
N ILE A 171 -7.71 7.42 14.28
CA ILE A 171 -8.19 8.06 13.05
C ILE A 171 -7.08 8.06 11.98
N GLU A 172 -5.88 8.52 12.34
CA GLU A 172 -4.77 8.65 11.40
C GLU A 172 -4.20 7.31 10.92
N LEU A 173 -4.20 6.28 11.77
CA LEU A 173 -3.59 4.99 11.46
C LEU A 173 -4.59 3.93 10.95
N LYS A 174 -5.90 4.22 10.98
CA LYS A 174 -6.94 3.30 10.53
C LYS A 174 -6.67 2.80 9.10
N GLU A 175 -6.37 3.71 8.20
CA GLU A 175 -6.13 3.43 6.79
C GLU A 175 -4.83 2.63 6.53
N PHE A 176 -3.95 2.57 7.52
CA PHE A 176 -2.70 1.81 7.49
C PHE A 176 -2.81 0.42 8.14
N GLY A 177 -4.03 -0.08 8.32
CA GLY A 177 -4.25 -1.42 8.87
C GLY A 177 -4.14 -1.50 10.39
N PHE A 178 -4.28 -0.38 11.10
CA PHE A 178 -4.43 -0.39 12.55
C PHE A 178 -5.90 -0.51 12.94
N PHE A 179 -6.15 -1.32 13.97
CA PHE A 179 -7.50 -1.60 14.47
C PHE A 179 -7.60 -1.40 15.98
N ARG A 180 -8.60 -0.63 16.42
CA ARG A 180 -8.89 -0.41 17.85
C ARG A 180 -9.64 -1.61 18.43
N CYS A 181 -8.93 -2.60 18.93
CA CYS A 181 -9.51 -3.84 19.49
C CYS A 181 -10.00 -3.70 20.94
N HIS A 182 -9.56 -2.65 21.65
CA HIS A 182 -9.96 -2.36 23.03
C HIS A 182 -9.91 -0.84 23.29
N LYS A 183 -10.61 -0.34 24.29
CA LYS A 183 -10.55 1.08 24.68
C LYS A 183 -9.11 1.61 24.86
N SER A 184 -8.18 0.74 25.23
CA SER A 184 -6.78 1.09 25.51
C SER A 184 -5.79 0.49 24.50
N TYR A 185 -6.22 -0.22 23.46
CA TYR A 185 -5.31 -0.90 22.54
C TYR A 185 -5.68 -0.66 21.08
N LEU A 186 -4.71 -0.19 20.31
CA LEU A 186 -4.74 -0.03 18.87
C LEU A 186 -3.67 -0.95 18.26
N VAL A 187 -4.06 -2.00 17.57
CA VAL A 187 -3.16 -3.06 17.07
C VAL A 187 -2.89 -2.91 15.59
N ASN A 188 -1.67 -3.17 15.16
CA ASN A 188 -1.31 -3.25 13.76
C ASN A 188 -1.60 -4.66 13.24
N LEU A 189 -2.61 -4.81 12.40
CA LEU A 189 -3.09 -6.11 11.90
C LEU A 189 -2.03 -6.87 11.08
N ILE A 190 -1.10 -6.17 10.44
CA ILE A 190 0.00 -6.78 9.69
C ILE A 190 0.91 -7.62 10.60
N ASN A 191 1.10 -7.19 11.83
CA ASN A 191 1.99 -7.80 12.80
C ASN A 191 1.29 -8.83 13.72
N VAL A 192 -0.03 -9.00 13.60
CA VAL A 192 -0.77 -9.98 14.40
C VAL A 192 -0.39 -11.40 14.01
N LEU A 193 0.09 -12.19 14.98
CA LEU A 193 0.40 -13.60 14.81
C LEU A 193 -0.89 -14.45 14.87
N ARG A 194 -1.67 -14.25 15.92
CA ARG A 194 -2.97 -14.90 16.18
C ARG A 194 -3.76 -14.08 17.19
N PHE A 195 -5.03 -14.37 17.35
CA PHE A 195 -5.87 -13.78 18.40
C PHE A 195 -6.93 -14.77 18.88
N ASP A 196 -7.43 -14.55 20.08
CA ASP A 196 -8.61 -15.18 20.65
C ASP A 196 -9.62 -14.12 21.14
N ARG A 197 -10.62 -14.55 21.91
CA ARG A 197 -11.67 -13.61 22.39
C ARG A 197 -11.18 -12.59 23.41
N LEU A 198 -9.99 -12.78 23.98
CA LEU A 198 -9.45 -11.96 25.06
C LEU A 198 -8.20 -11.20 24.65
N ASN A 199 -7.39 -11.77 23.74
CA ASN A 199 -6.07 -11.23 23.41
C ASN A 199 -5.74 -11.33 21.92
N VAL A 200 -4.95 -10.36 21.45
CA VAL A 200 -4.13 -10.40 20.25
C VAL A 200 -2.70 -10.74 20.66
N TYR A 201 -2.02 -11.63 19.93
CA TYR A 201 -0.66 -12.08 20.20
C TYR A 201 0.28 -11.68 19.07
N PHE A 202 1.49 -11.27 19.43
CA PHE A 202 2.55 -10.87 18.52
C PHE A 202 3.73 -11.85 18.56
N LYS A 203 4.59 -11.82 17.52
CA LYS A 203 5.72 -12.78 17.40
C LYS A 203 6.76 -12.65 18.50
N ASN A 204 6.90 -11.47 19.09
CA ASN A 204 7.83 -11.20 20.21
C ASN A 204 7.31 -11.68 21.58
N GLY A 205 6.12 -12.29 21.62
CA GLY A 205 5.49 -12.78 22.85
C GLY A 205 4.60 -11.77 23.58
N GLU A 206 4.59 -10.52 23.15
CA GLU A 206 3.67 -9.51 23.68
C GLU A 206 2.21 -9.77 23.28
N LYS A 207 1.30 -9.16 24.02
CA LYS A 207 -0.14 -9.28 23.79
C LYS A 207 -0.88 -7.97 24.06
N ALA A 208 -1.98 -7.76 23.34
CA ALA A 208 -2.94 -6.68 23.56
C ALA A 208 -4.32 -7.24 23.90
N LEU A 209 -5.07 -6.55 24.74
CA LEU A 209 -6.42 -7.00 25.13
C LEU A 209 -7.43 -6.76 24.00
N VAL A 210 -8.41 -7.66 23.90
CA VAL A 210 -9.56 -7.54 23.01
C VAL A 210 -10.83 -7.35 23.81
N SER A 211 -11.62 -6.35 23.46
CA SER A 211 -12.96 -6.18 24.00
C SER A 211 -13.92 -7.18 23.35
N THR A 212 -14.78 -7.82 24.13
CA THR A 212 -15.75 -8.82 23.63
C THR A 212 -16.59 -8.25 22.47
N ARG A 213 -16.94 -6.98 22.53
CA ARG A 213 -17.74 -6.32 21.48
C ARG A 213 -16.96 -6.10 20.17
N LYS A 214 -15.63 -6.02 20.25
CA LYS A 214 -14.76 -5.77 19.10
C LYS A 214 -14.20 -7.05 18.44
N TYR A 215 -14.47 -8.20 19.03
CA TYR A 215 -13.91 -9.48 18.56
C TYR A 215 -14.35 -9.85 17.12
N VAL A 216 -15.64 -9.65 16.80
CA VAL A 216 -16.16 -9.99 15.47
C VAL A 216 -15.57 -9.06 14.42
N GLU A 217 -15.60 -7.76 14.67
CA GLU A 217 -15.02 -6.73 13.79
C GLU A 217 -13.50 -6.93 13.60
N LEU A 218 -12.78 -7.26 14.68
CA LEU A 218 -11.35 -7.62 14.60
C LEU A 218 -11.10 -8.79 13.64
N LYS A 219 -11.94 -9.85 13.73
CA LYS A 219 -11.82 -11.02 12.88
C LYS A 219 -12.03 -10.67 11.40
N GLU A 220 -13.02 -9.86 11.09
CA GLU A 220 -13.33 -9.42 9.73
C GLU A 220 -12.17 -8.59 9.17
N CYS A 221 -11.75 -7.53 9.86
CA CYS A 221 -10.63 -6.69 9.46
C CYS A 221 -9.31 -7.48 9.29
N TYR A 222 -9.06 -8.44 10.19
CA TYR A 222 -7.86 -9.29 10.08
C TYR A 222 -7.90 -10.20 8.85
N LEU A 223 -9.06 -10.79 8.51
CA LEU A 223 -9.20 -11.62 7.33
C LEU A 223 -9.05 -10.80 6.04
N GLU A 224 -9.63 -9.61 5.97
CA GLU A 224 -9.46 -8.69 4.85
C GLU A 224 -7.98 -8.31 4.67
N GLN A 225 -7.29 -7.95 5.77
CA GLN A 225 -5.86 -7.63 5.72
C GLN A 225 -5.01 -8.83 5.29
N LYS A 226 -5.33 -10.05 5.76
CA LYS A 226 -4.63 -11.26 5.32
C LYS A 226 -4.88 -11.61 3.87
N TYR A 227 -6.10 -11.41 3.38
CA TYR A 227 -6.42 -11.61 1.97
C TYR A 227 -5.59 -10.68 1.08
N LYS A 228 -5.56 -9.37 1.40
CA LYS A 228 -4.71 -8.39 0.72
C LYS A 228 -3.22 -8.77 0.73
N MET A 229 -2.73 -9.31 1.86
CA MET A 229 -1.33 -9.74 1.99
C MET A 229 -0.99 -11.05 1.27
N ALA A 230 -1.95 -11.96 1.11
CA ALA A 230 -1.72 -13.27 0.46
C ALA A 230 -1.66 -13.13 -1.06
N ASN A 231 -2.30 -12.09 -1.59
CA ASN A 231 -2.31 -11.74 -3.01
C ASN A 231 -1.21 -10.71 -3.38
N SER A 232 -0.31 -10.40 -2.44
CA SER A 232 0.78 -9.44 -2.60
C SER A 232 2.16 -10.08 -2.81
#